data_dc7bb83bfdd7353d0902cdd1072ff1c3
#
_entry.id   dc7bb83bfdd7353d0902cdd1072ff1c3
#
_cell.length_a   1.000
_cell.length_b   1.000
_cell.length_c   1.000
_cell.angle_alpha   90.00
_cell.angle_beta   90.00
_cell.angle_gamma   90.00
#
_symmetry.space_group_name_H-M   'P 1'
#
loop_
_entity.id
_entity.type
_entity.pdbx_description
1 polymer ?
#
loop_
_entity_poly.entity_id
_entity_poly.type
_entity_poly.pdbx_seq_one_letter_code
_entity_poly.pdbx_strand_id
1 'polypeptide(L)'
;MKKIFNFIFLLISITVFSQIDNIKSGEKLSYRLHYGFLNAGIATLTTNQITYKGKPHYRVTGVGRSTGAVRAFFKVDDVYESYINIATGLPSYYVRNVSEGGYRRHYETEFNHDNQSLTLTNKLDQTSKNFKTMRGIQDMLSSFYNLRSMDKSKFKVGSNIKMNVWIDDESYPFMLKVVAVENKTTKFGDISCLKIKPYVMSGRIFKSQEGVTMWVTNDENHVPVEIRAELLVGSLKASLDGYTNVKYPLNFSK
;
A
#
# COMPACT_ATOMS: atom_id res chain seq x y z
N MET A 1 39.83 47.31 22.58
CA MET A 1 39.27 46.81 21.34
C MET A 1 38.87 45.35 21.55
N LYS A 2 37.58 45.05 21.78
CA LYS A 2 37.05 43.69 21.99
C LYS A 2 36.57 43.15 20.63
N LYS A 3 37.19 42.10 20.12
CA LYS A 3 36.75 41.38 18.92
C LYS A 3 35.60 40.48 19.29
N ILE A 4 34.41 40.79 18.77
CA ILE A 4 33.20 39.97 18.86
C ILE A 4 33.31 38.90 17.76
N PHE A 5 33.46 37.63 18.11
CA PHE A 5 33.49 36.50 17.20
C PHE A 5 32.04 36.05 17.00
N ASN A 6 31.42 36.44 15.89
CA ASN A 6 30.07 35.96 15.50
C ASN A 6 30.19 34.54 14.99
N PHE A 7 29.73 33.58 15.81
CA PHE A 7 29.58 32.18 15.42
C PHE A 7 28.21 32.03 14.75
N ILE A 8 28.23 32.00 13.41
CA ILE A 8 27.03 31.71 12.61
C ILE A 8 26.80 30.22 12.69
N PHE A 9 25.80 29.80 13.46
CA PHE A 9 25.32 28.42 13.53
C PHE A 9 24.45 28.15 12.29
N LEU A 10 25.05 27.54 11.25
CA LEU A 10 24.34 27.09 10.06
C LEU A 10 23.44 25.89 10.44
N LEU A 11 22.17 26.12 10.69
CA LEU A 11 21.16 25.09 10.86
C LEU A 11 20.96 24.36 9.54
N ILE A 12 21.71 23.27 9.31
CA ILE A 12 21.43 22.33 8.24
C ILE A 12 20.18 21.54 8.65
N SER A 13 19.05 21.91 8.09
CA SER A 13 17.83 21.10 8.19
C SER A 13 18.04 19.81 7.41
N ILE A 14 18.39 18.74 8.12
CA ILE A 14 18.42 17.37 7.56
C ILE A 14 16.96 16.98 7.32
N THR A 15 16.55 17.05 6.05
CA THR A 15 15.28 16.44 5.63
C THR A 15 15.47 14.93 5.71
N VAL A 16 14.95 14.31 6.78
CA VAL A 16 14.88 12.85 6.90
C VAL A 16 13.86 12.37 5.86
N PHE A 17 14.34 11.96 4.70
CA PHE A 17 13.53 11.21 3.76
C PHE A 17 13.30 9.81 4.34
N SER A 18 12.06 9.35 4.33
CA SER A 18 11.72 7.99 4.73
C SER A 18 12.22 7.03 3.65
N GLN A 19 13.42 6.51 3.83
CA GLN A 19 13.96 5.46 2.98
C GLN A 19 13.17 4.17 3.20
N ILE A 20 12.86 3.44 2.12
CA ILE A 20 12.21 2.13 2.23
C ILE A 20 13.28 1.08 2.55
N ASP A 21 13.53 0.85 3.84
CA ASP A 21 14.61 -0.04 4.29
C ASP A 21 14.16 -1.47 4.62
N ASN A 22 12.87 -1.70 4.87
CA ASN A 22 12.36 -3.00 5.30
C ASN A 22 11.72 -3.84 4.18
N ILE A 23 11.93 -3.45 2.93
CA ILE A 23 11.52 -4.19 1.73
C ILE A 23 12.76 -4.76 1.04
N LYS A 24 12.66 -5.97 0.51
CA LYS A 24 13.75 -6.63 -0.21
C LYS A 24 13.36 -6.91 -1.65
N SER A 25 14.30 -6.70 -2.58
CA SER A 25 14.08 -7.09 -3.98
C SER A 25 13.91 -8.61 -4.09
N GLY A 26 12.96 -9.05 -4.91
CA GLY A 26 12.56 -10.45 -5.02
C GLY A 26 11.54 -10.89 -3.97
N GLU A 27 11.04 -9.99 -3.12
CA GLU A 27 9.96 -10.30 -2.20
C GLU A 27 8.71 -10.71 -2.98
N LYS A 28 8.07 -11.79 -2.54
CA LYS A 28 6.77 -12.22 -3.07
C LYS A 28 5.84 -12.57 -1.91
N LEU A 29 4.65 -11.98 -1.94
CA LEU A 29 3.53 -12.27 -1.03
C LEU A 29 2.37 -12.80 -1.85
N SER A 30 1.79 -13.92 -1.43
CA SER A 30 0.64 -14.52 -2.10
C SER A 30 -0.53 -14.58 -1.13
N TYR A 31 -1.72 -14.29 -1.62
CA TYR A 31 -2.94 -14.23 -0.83
C TYR A 31 -4.02 -15.12 -1.47
N ARG A 32 -4.80 -15.77 -0.63
CA ARG A 32 -6.04 -16.46 -1.00
C ARG A 32 -7.22 -15.55 -0.68
N LEU A 33 -8.07 -15.36 -1.68
CA LEU A 33 -9.26 -14.55 -1.57
C LEU A 33 -10.48 -15.45 -1.34
N HIS A 34 -11.28 -15.08 -0.35
CA HIS A 34 -12.52 -15.78 0.00
C HIS A 34 -13.69 -14.82 -0.05
N TYR A 35 -14.82 -15.25 -0.57
CA TYR A 35 -16.12 -14.61 -0.42
C TYR A 35 -17.01 -15.54 0.43
N GLY A 36 -17.24 -15.14 1.67
CA GLY A 36 -17.81 -16.04 2.67
C GLY A 36 -16.95 -17.30 2.82
N PHE A 37 -17.51 -18.45 2.53
CA PHE A 37 -16.82 -19.75 2.57
C PHE A 37 -16.23 -20.19 1.21
N LEU A 38 -16.51 -19.46 0.14
CA LEU A 38 -16.04 -19.81 -1.21
C LEU A 38 -14.62 -19.29 -1.46
N ASN A 39 -13.77 -20.11 -2.05
CA ASN A 39 -12.51 -19.65 -2.64
C ASN A 39 -12.82 -18.79 -3.86
N ALA A 40 -12.64 -17.49 -3.76
CA ALA A 40 -12.97 -16.54 -4.81
C ALA A 40 -11.82 -16.28 -5.77
N GLY A 41 -10.58 -16.34 -5.27
CA GLY A 41 -9.44 -15.99 -6.11
C GLY A 41 -8.10 -16.06 -5.39
N ILE A 42 -7.10 -15.58 -6.08
CA ILE A 42 -5.73 -15.40 -5.59
C ILE A 42 -5.25 -13.99 -5.92
N ALA A 43 -4.40 -13.44 -5.06
CA ALA A 43 -3.66 -12.22 -5.34
C ALA A 43 -2.17 -12.46 -5.03
N THR A 44 -1.30 -11.83 -5.80
CA THR A 44 0.15 -11.92 -5.61
C THR A 44 0.74 -10.52 -5.70
N LEU A 45 1.62 -10.19 -4.76
CA LEU A 45 2.46 -9.00 -4.80
C LEU A 45 3.91 -9.45 -5.01
N THR A 46 4.60 -8.88 -5.98
CA THR A 46 6.03 -9.10 -6.23
C THR A 46 6.76 -7.77 -6.25
N THR A 47 7.94 -7.72 -5.64
CA THR A 47 8.74 -6.50 -5.54
C THR A 47 10.10 -6.73 -6.16
N ASN A 48 10.51 -5.94 -7.14
CA ASN A 48 11.81 -5.99 -7.75
C ASN A 48 12.45 -4.61 -7.77
N GLN A 49 13.73 -4.53 -7.47
CA GLN A 49 14.48 -3.29 -7.63
C GLN A 49 14.79 -3.07 -9.11
N ILE A 50 14.54 -1.86 -9.57
CA ILE A 50 14.79 -1.43 -10.95
C ILE A 50 15.38 -0.02 -10.97
N THR A 51 15.89 0.40 -12.11
CA THR A 51 16.21 1.80 -12.39
C THR A 51 15.09 2.39 -13.24
N TYR A 52 14.44 3.45 -12.75
CA TYR A 52 13.43 4.18 -13.48
C TYR A 52 13.80 5.67 -13.55
N LYS A 53 13.87 6.23 -14.76
CA LYS A 53 14.32 7.63 -15.01
C LYS A 53 15.63 7.96 -14.27
N GLY A 54 16.61 7.03 -14.31
CA GLY A 54 17.95 7.19 -13.71
C GLY A 54 18.00 7.09 -12.18
N LYS A 55 16.90 6.76 -11.50
CA LYS A 55 16.84 6.63 -10.02
C LYS A 55 16.47 5.21 -9.60
N PRO A 56 16.98 4.70 -8.46
CA PRO A 56 16.58 3.41 -7.91
C PRO A 56 15.10 3.43 -7.48
N HIS A 57 14.34 2.41 -7.91
CA HIS A 57 12.94 2.23 -7.57
C HIS A 57 12.67 0.78 -7.19
N TYR A 58 11.67 0.55 -6.36
CA TYR A 58 11.00 -0.74 -6.28
C TYR A 58 9.82 -0.73 -7.25
N ARG A 59 9.82 -1.67 -8.21
CA ARG A 59 8.63 -2.01 -8.99
C ARG A 59 7.86 -3.05 -8.20
N VAL A 60 6.72 -2.66 -7.70
CA VAL A 60 5.76 -3.54 -7.06
C VAL A 60 4.70 -3.90 -8.09
N THR A 61 4.50 -5.20 -8.33
CA THR A 61 3.45 -5.71 -9.23
C THR A 61 2.46 -6.51 -8.41
N GLY A 62 1.19 -6.08 -8.41
CA GLY A 62 0.04 -6.78 -7.85
C GLY A 62 -0.76 -7.44 -8.96
N VAL A 63 -1.00 -8.75 -8.85
CA VAL A 63 -1.85 -9.51 -9.77
C VAL A 63 -2.98 -10.14 -8.98
N GLY A 64 -4.23 -9.87 -9.38
CA GLY A 64 -5.44 -10.46 -8.82
C GLY A 64 -6.19 -11.28 -9.86
N ARG A 65 -6.64 -12.48 -9.48
CA ARG A 65 -7.42 -13.34 -10.38
C ARG A 65 -8.50 -14.08 -9.62
N SER A 66 -9.72 -14.10 -10.18
CA SER A 66 -10.74 -15.05 -9.71
C SER A 66 -10.37 -16.48 -10.07
N THR A 67 -10.80 -17.45 -9.26
CA THR A 67 -10.52 -18.87 -9.45
C THR A 67 -11.78 -19.72 -9.25
N GLY A 68 -11.71 -21.00 -9.66
CA GLY A 68 -12.76 -21.98 -9.44
C GLY A 68 -14.13 -21.54 -9.98
N ALA A 69 -15.18 -21.88 -9.25
CA ALA A 69 -16.56 -21.56 -9.62
C ALA A 69 -16.80 -20.05 -9.77
N VAL A 70 -16.18 -19.21 -8.91
CA VAL A 70 -16.32 -17.76 -9.00
C VAL A 70 -15.87 -17.25 -10.37
N ARG A 71 -14.74 -17.76 -10.91
CA ARG A 71 -14.23 -17.36 -12.22
C ARG A 71 -15.20 -17.69 -13.38
N ALA A 72 -15.97 -18.77 -13.25
CA ALA A 72 -16.94 -19.13 -14.26
C ALA A 72 -18.09 -18.13 -14.39
N PHE A 73 -18.47 -17.47 -13.28
CA PHE A 73 -19.56 -16.50 -13.24
C PHE A 73 -19.06 -15.04 -13.28
N PHE A 74 -17.90 -14.79 -12.68
CA PHE A 74 -17.33 -13.44 -12.58
C PHE A 74 -15.81 -13.51 -12.76
N LYS A 75 -15.38 -13.32 -13.99
CA LYS A 75 -13.96 -13.36 -14.36
C LYS A 75 -13.28 -12.07 -13.93
N VAL A 76 -12.23 -12.19 -13.09
CA VAL A 76 -11.33 -11.11 -12.71
C VAL A 76 -9.93 -11.44 -13.17
N ASP A 77 -9.29 -10.50 -13.87
CA ASP A 77 -7.88 -10.53 -14.22
C ASP A 77 -7.33 -9.08 -14.09
N ASP A 78 -6.75 -8.77 -12.93
CA ASP A 78 -6.28 -7.43 -12.59
C ASP A 78 -4.78 -7.39 -12.45
N VAL A 79 -4.18 -6.31 -12.95
CA VAL A 79 -2.76 -6.01 -12.78
C VAL A 79 -2.61 -4.57 -12.31
N TYR A 80 -1.87 -4.41 -11.23
CA TYR A 80 -1.45 -3.13 -10.68
C TYR A 80 0.07 -3.07 -10.63
N GLU A 81 0.66 -1.93 -10.97
CA GLU A 81 2.10 -1.72 -10.80
C GLU A 81 2.35 -0.35 -10.17
N SER A 82 3.29 -0.29 -9.25
CA SER A 82 3.78 0.97 -8.68
C SER A 82 5.30 1.00 -8.73
N TYR A 83 5.85 2.10 -9.21
CA TYR A 83 7.29 2.37 -9.25
C TYR A 83 7.62 3.34 -8.13
N ILE A 84 8.06 2.80 -7.00
CA ILE A 84 8.27 3.53 -5.75
C ILE A 84 9.74 3.93 -5.65
N ASN A 85 10.03 5.21 -5.61
CA ASN A 85 11.37 5.72 -5.42
C ASN A 85 11.90 5.30 -4.04
N ILE A 86 13.03 4.59 -4.00
CA ILE A 86 13.57 4.00 -2.76
C ILE A 86 13.98 5.09 -1.77
N ALA A 87 14.52 6.21 -2.25
CA ALA A 87 15.00 7.29 -1.37
C ALA A 87 13.87 8.10 -0.73
N THR A 88 12.71 8.23 -1.40
CA THR A 88 11.60 9.08 -0.93
C THR A 88 10.39 8.31 -0.45
N GLY A 89 10.26 7.03 -0.80
CA GLY A 89 9.06 6.24 -0.54
C GLY A 89 7.82 6.69 -1.34
N LEU A 90 8.00 7.57 -2.33
CA LEU A 90 6.92 8.12 -3.13
C LEU A 90 6.83 7.43 -4.49
N PRO A 91 5.61 7.22 -5.05
CA PRO A 91 5.45 6.64 -6.38
C PRO A 91 5.86 7.64 -7.46
N SER A 92 6.58 7.17 -8.47
CA SER A 92 6.87 7.95 -9.68
C SER A 92 5.94 7.58 -10.83
N TYR A 93 5.46 6.33 -10.85
CA TYR A 93 4.59 5.80 -11.90
C TYR A 93 3.69 4.71 -11.34
N TYR A 94 2.44 4.68 -11.79
CA TYR A 94 1.44 3.70 -11.36
C TYR A 94 0.61 3.22 -12.54
N VAL A 95 0.38 1.92 -12.60
CA VAL A 95 -0.49 1.28 -13.60
C VAL A 95 -1.67 0.62 -12.88
N ARG A 96 -2.87 0.87 -13.39
CA ARG A 96 -4.09 0.16 -13.04
C ARG A 96 -4.70 -0.44 -14.29
N ASN A 97 -4.53 -1.73 -14.48
CA ASN A 97 -5.10 -2.47 -15.60
C ASN A 97 -6.00 -3.57 -15.06
N VAL A 98 -7.30 -3.32 -15.08
CA VAL A 98 -8.32 -4.19 -14.48
C VAL A 98 -9.30 -4.69 -15.50
N SER A 99 -9.74 -5.94 -15.32
CA SER A 99 -10.75 -6.62 -16.13
C SER A 99 -11.64 -7.45 -15.21
N GLU A 100 -12.83 -6.94 -14.89
CA GLU A 100 -13.76 -7.47 -13.88
C GLU A 100 -15.16 -7.65 -14.48
N GLY A 101 -15.57 -8.89 -14.78
CA GLY A 101 -16.93 -9.20 -15.23
C GLY A 101 -17.43 -8.39 -16.43
N GLY A 102 -16.53 -7.99 -17.33
CA GLY A 102 -16.84 -7.14 -18.48
C GLY A 102 -16.47 -5.66 -18.30
N TYR A 103 -16.30 -5.18 -17.07
CA TYR A 103 -15.72 -3.87 -16.79
C TYR A 103 -14.23 -3.89 -17.09
N ARG A 104 -13.75 -2.87 -17.81
CA ARG A 104 -12.32 -2.71 -18.13
C ARG A 104 -11.85 -1.29 -17.85
N ARG A 105 -10.64 -1.18 -17.29
CA ARG A 105 -9.95 0.09 -17.09
C ARG A 105 -8.45 -0.13 -17.25
N HIS A 106 -7.81 0.71 -18.04
CA HIS A 106 -6.36 0.72 -18.15
C HIS A 106 -5.86 2.15 -18.01
N TYR A 107 -5.41 2.48 -16.80
CA TYR A 107 -4.88 3.79 -16.46
C TYR A 107 -3.40 3.71 -16.14
N GLU A 108 -2.65 4.66 -16.67
CA GLU A 108 -1.27 4.92 -16.32
C GLU A 108 -1.18 6.32 -15.69
N THR A 109 -0.53 6.42 -14.53
CA THR A 109 -0.40 7.68 -13.79
C THR A 109 1.07 7.99 -13.61
N GLU A 110 1.51 9.16 -14.07
CA GLU A 110 2.84 9.68 -13.85
C GLU A 110 2.79 10.79 -12.81
N PHE A 111 3.54 10.65 -11.71
CA PHE A 111 3.55 11.60 -10.59
C PHE A 111 4.68 12.62 -10.74
N ASN A 112 4.36 13.89 -10.46
CA ASN A 112 5.32 14.98 -10.28
C ASN A 112 5.14 15.57 -8.87
N HIS A 113 5.96 15.10 -7.93
CA HIS A 113 5.87 15.50 -6.52
C HIS A 113 6.37 16.93 -6.28
N ASP A 114 7.28 17.43 -7.10
CA ASP A 114 7.82 18.79 -6.97
C ASP A 114 6.73 19.83 -7.27
N ASN A 115 5.92 19.57 -8.28
CA ASN A 115 4.82 20.45 -8.71
C ASN A 115 3.46 20.07 -8.09
N GLN A 116 3.42 19.04 -7.23
CA GLN A 116 2.19 18.49 -6.67
C GLN A 116 1.13 18.25 -7.76
N SER A 117 1.50 17.51 -8.78
CA SER A 117 0.64 17.20 -9.92
C SER A 117 0.85 15.75 -10.39
N LEU A 118 -0.07 15.28 -11.19
CA LEU A 118 0.08 14.03 -11.93
C LEU A 118 -0.59 14.11 -13.30
N THR A 119 -0.15 13.26 -14.20
CA THR A 119 -0.79 13.01 -15.49
C THR A 119 -1.39 11.62 -15.46
N LEU A 120 -2.70 11.52 -15.65
CA LEU A 120 -3.45 10.28 -15.80
C LEU A 120 -3.74 10.05 -17.28
N THR A 121 -3.28 8.93 -17.83
CA THR A 121 -3.54 8.51 -19.20
C THR A 121 -4.45 7.29 -19.19
N ASN A 122 -5.62 7.41 -19.84
CA ASN A 122 -6.47 6.27 -20.15
C ASN A 122 -5.97 5.59 -21.43
N LYS A 123 -5.45 4.39 -21.29
CA LYS A 123 -4.85 3.62 -22.42
C LYS A 123 -5.89 3.00 -23.34
N LEU A 124 -7.16 2.94 -22.93
CA LEU A 124 -8.24 2.38 -23.74
C LEU A 124 -8.69 3.36 -24.85
N ASP A 125 -8.75 4.65 -24.51
CA ASP A 125 -9.15 5.72 -25.44
C ASP A 125 -8.04 6.71 -25.78
N GLN A 126 -6.81 6.48 -25.26
CA GLN A 126 -5.62 7.30 -25.49
C GLN A 126 -5.79 8.77 -25.04
N THR A 127 -6.65 9.02 -24.05
CA THR A 127 -6.83 10.35 -23.47
C THR A 127 -5.93 10.57 -22.25
N SER A 128 -5.50 11.81 -22.05
CA SER A 128 -4.70 12.18 -20.88
C SER A 128 -5.29 13.41 -20.20
N LYS A 129 -5.22 13.41 -18.85
CA LYS A 129 -5.67 14.52 -18.02
C LYS A 129 -4.61 14.83 -16.96
N ASN A 130 -4.44 16.11 -16.67
CA ASN A 130 -3.57 16.58 -15.60
C ASN A 130 -4.38 16.95 -14.36
N PHE A 131 -3.89 16.55 -13.20
CA PHE A 131 -4.53 16.83 -11.93
C PHE A 131 -3.53 17.47 -10.96
N LYS A 132 -4.03 18.32 -10.09
CA LYS A 132 -3.29 18.77 -8.90
C LYS A 132 -3.45 17.73 -7.81
N THR A 133 -2.39 17.53 -7.02
CA THR A 133 -2.38 16.54 -5.94
C THR A 133 -1.99 17.17 -4.61
N MET A 134 -2.21 16.42 -3.55
CA MET A 134 -1.70 16.77 -2.23
C MET A 134 -0.21 16.39 -2.11
N ARG A 135 0.51 17.09 -1.24
CA ARG A 135 1.90 16.75 -0.93
C ARG A 135 2.03 15.32 -0.41
N GLY A 136 3.02 14.58 -0.91
CA GLY A 136 3.29 13.21 -0.47
C GLY A 136 2.21 12.20 -0.90
N ILE A 137 1.53 12.49 -2.03
CA ILE A 137 0.49 11.61 -2.56
C ILE A 137 1.05 10.22 -2.86
N GLN A 138 0.31 9.19 -2.48
CA GLN A 138 0.59 7.78 -2.73
C GLN A 138 -0.43 7.22 -3.72
N ASP A 139 -0.07 6.20 -4.49
CA ASP A 139 -1.03 5.32 -5.13
C ASP A 139 -1.46 4.19 -4.17
N MET A 140 -2.34 3.32 -4.62
CA MET A 140 -2.88 2.23 -3.82
C MET A 140 -1.80 1.24 -3.36
N LEU A 141 -0.83 0.86 -4.22
CA LEU A 141 0.25 -0.05 -3.86
C LEU A 141 1.33 0.65 -3.03
N SER A 142 1.73 1.86 -3.44
CA SER A 142 2.76 2.60 -2.72
C SER A 142 2.32 3.00 -1.32
N SER A 143 1.03 3.30 -1.11
CA SER A 143 0.49 3.57 0.24
C SER A 143 0.70 2.39 1.19
N PHE A 144 0.54 1.19 0.68
CA PHE A 144 0.73 -0.04 1.41
C PHE A 144 2.20 -0.31 1.74
N TYR A 145 3.09 -0.12 0.77
CA TYR A 145 4.53 -0.27 0.98
C TYR A 145 5.13 0.85 1.82
N ASN A 146 4.57 2.06 1.75
CA ASN A 146 4.92 3.16 2.66
C ASN A 146 4.54 2.83 4.11
N LEU A 147 3.33 2.28 4.35
CA LEU A 147 2.94 1.79 5.68
C LEU A 147 3.94 0.76 6.20
N ARG A 148 4.29 -0.23 5.39
CA ARG A 148 5.22 -1.30 5.77
C ARG A 148 6.62 -0.77 6.09
N SER A 149 7.05 0.33 5.48
CA SER A 149 8.39 0.93 5.68
C SER A 149 8.49 1.88 6.88
N MET A 150 7.39 2.12 7.57
CA MET A 150 7.42 2.97 8.77
C MET A 150 8.07 2.26 9.94
N ASP A 151 8.73 3.05 10.79
CA ASP A 151 9.30 2.56 12.04
C ASP A 151 8.23 1.96 12.95
N LYS A 152 8.54 0.80 13.55
CA LYS A 152 7.63 0.05 14.43
C LYS A 152 7.11 0.89 15.61
N SER A 153 7.86 1.85 16.08
CA SER A 153 7.45 2.74 17.19
C SER A 153 6.20 3.56 16.86
N LYS A 154 5.89 3.77 15.58
CA LYS A 154 4.67 4.46 15.12
C LYS A 154 3.41 3.62 15.23
N PHE A 155 3.53 2.31 15.46
CA PHE A 155 2.42 1.36 15.48
C PHE A 155 1.97 1.00 16.91
N LYS A 156 1.76 2.00 17.76
CA LYS A 156 1.17 1.77 19.09
C LYS A 156 -0.35 1.76 19.00
N VAL A 157 -1.02 0.97 19.85
CA VAL A 157 -2.48 1.01 19.97
C VAL A 157 -2.95 2.44 20.25
N GLY A 158 -3.91 2.92 19.46
CA GLY A 158 -4.37 4.31 19.46
C GLY A 158 -3.66 5.23 18.47
N SER A 159 -2.54 4.82 17.88
CA SER A 159 -1.83 5.62 16.86
C SER A 159 -2.68 5.83 15.61
N ASN A 160 -2.54 7.02 15.04
CA ASN A 160 -3.17 7.43 13.79
C ASN A 160 -2.08 7.71 12.74
N ILE A 161 -2.07 6.95 11.67
CA ILE A 161 -1.15 7.11 10.54
C ILE A 161 -1.91 7.78 9.41
N LYS A 162 -1.52 8.99 9.05
CA LYS A 162 -2.17 9.77 7.98
C LYS A 162 -1.36 9.72 6.71
N MET A 163 -2.02 9.62 5.57
CA MET A 163 -1.43 9.68 4.25
C MET A 163 -2.43 10.26 3.25
N ASN A 164 -1.94 10.73 2.11
CA ASN A 164 -2.77 11.15 0.99
C ASN A 164 -2.69 10.06 -0.07
N VAL A 165 -3.82 9.60 -0.57
CA VAL A 165 -3.88 8.50 -1.55
C VAL A 165 -4.64 8.97 -2.78
N TRP A 166 -4.09 8.65 -3.96
CA TRP A 166 -4.73 8.82 -5.26
C TRP A 166 -5.51 7.55 -5.60
N ILE A 167 -6.81 7.69 -5.78
CA ILE A 167 -7.71 6.60 -6.15
C ILE A 167 -8.57 7.08 -7.31
N ASP A 168 -8.60 6.33 -8.39
CA ASP A 168 -9.27 6.65 -9.63
C ASP A 168 -8.82 8.01 -10.23
N ASP A 169 -9.50 9.09 -9.96
CA ASP A 169 -9.23 10.45 -10.46
C ASP A 169 -9.29 11.52 -9.34
N GLU A 170 -9.21 11.10 -8.08
CA GLU A 170 -9.28 11.98 -6.93
C GLU A 170 -8.18 11.69 -5.89
N SER A 171 -7.83 12.74 -5.13
CA SER A 171 -6.93 12.65 -3.98
C SER A 171 -7.73 12.59 -2.68
N TYR A 172 -7.50 11.56 -1.89
CA TYR A 172 -8.18 11.35 -0.61
C TYR A 172 -7.20 11.45 0.55
N PRO A 173 -7.44 12.32 1.55
CA PRO A 173 -6.81 12.19 2.85
C PRO A 173 -7.31 10.89 3.51
N PHE A 174 -6.36 10.07 3.91
CA PHE A 174 -6.60 8.74 4.45
C PHE A 174 -5.93 8.59 5.80
N MET A 175 -6.55 7.87 6.73
CA MET A 175 -5.99 7.61 8.05
C MET A 175 -6.15 6.13 8.39
N LEU A 176 -5.07 5.53 8.87
CA LEU A 176 -5.08 4.20 9.44
C LEU A 176 -4.96 4.33 10.97
N LYS A 177 -5.86 3.68 11.70
CA LYS A 177 -5.84 3.64 13.17
C LYS A 177 -5.45 2.24 13.65
N VAL A 178 -4.41 2.17 14.46
CA VAL A 178 -4.05 0.93 15.17
C VAL A 178 -5.02 0.77 16.33
N VAL A 179 -5.88 -0.25 16.29
CA VAL A 179 -6.95 -0.43 17.28
C VAL A 179 -6.66 -1.49 18.33
N ALA A 180 -5.82 -2.47 18.00
CA ALA A 180 -5.43 -3.55 18.91
C ALA A 180 -4.13 -4.23 18.47
N VAL A 181 -3.56 -5.02 19.37
CA VAL A 181 -2.61 -6.10 19.07
C VAL A 181 -3.31 -7.40 19.41
N GLU A 182 -3.33 -8.35 18.48
CA GLU A 182 -3.96 -9.65 18.70
C GLU A 182 -3.24 -10.76 17.90
N ASN A 183 -3.32 -12.00 18.35
CA ASN A 183 -2.77 -13.12 17.61
C ASN A 183 -3.73 -13.55 16.50
N LYS A 184 -3.16 -13.87 15.36
CA LYS A 184 -3.86 -14.43 14.20
C LYS A 184 -3.36 -15.84 13.92
N THR A 185 -4.27 -16.79 13.91
CA THR A 185 -4.00 -18.16 13.45
C THR A 185 -3.97 -18.18 11.93
N THR A 186 -2.87 -18.67 11.39
CA THR A 186 -2.65 -18.83 9.95
C THR A 186 -2.29 -20.27 9.62
N LYS A 187 -2.17 -20.60 8.34
CA LYS A 187 -1.66 -21.92 7.94
C LYS A 187 -0.18 -22.15 8.30
N PHE A 188 0.56 -21.08 8.65
CA PHE A 188 1.96 -21.16 9.05
C PHE A 188 2.15 -21.27 10.57
N GLY A 189 1.09 -21.11 11.35
CA GLY A 189 1.05 -21.01 12.81
C GLY A 189 0.44 -19.69 13.26
N ASP A 190 0.54 -19.42 14.56
CA ASP A 190 0.05 -18.19 15.16
C ASP A 190 1.09 -17.07 15.05
N ILE A 191 0.64 -15.85 14.82
CA ILE A 191 1.51 -14.67 14.74
C ILE A 191 0.85 -13.46 15.38
N SER A 192 1.64 -12.68 16.13
CA SER A 192 1.20 -11.40 16.67
C SER A 192 0.98 -10.39 15.56
N CYS A 193 -0.18 -9.75 15.56
CA CYS A 193 -0.59 -8.79 14.54
C CYS A 193 -1.10 -7.49 15.16
N LEU A 194 -0.82 -6.40 14.47
CA LEU A 194 -1.49 -5.12 14.65
C LEU A 194 -2.81 -5.16 13.89
N LYS A 195 -3.90 -4.89 14.59
CA LYS A 195 -5.22 -4.71 13.98
C LYS A 195 -5.40 -3.25 13.61
N ILE A 196 -5.60 -2.99 12.33
CA ILE A 196 -5.66 -1.65 11.75
C ILE A 196 -7.00 -1.45 11.06
N LYS A 197 -7.62 -0.28 11.29
CA LYS A 197 -8.84 0.15 10.60
C LYS A 197 -8.57 1.38 9.76
N PRO A 198 -9.02 1.39 8.50
CA PRO A 198 -8.94 2.57 7.63
C PRO A 198 -10.07 3.55 7.89
N TYR A 199 -9.75 4.83 7.72
CA TYR A 199 -10.67 5.96 7.77
C TYR A 199 -10.42 6.86 6.57
N VAL A 200 -11.48 7.28 5.89
CA VAL A 200 -11.42 8.25 4.79
C VAL A 200 -12.00 9.58 5.26
N MET A 201 -11.40 10.69 4.85
CA MET A 201 -11.93 12.00 5.18
C MET A 201 -13.22 12.25 4.40
N SER A 202 -14.30 12.61 5.13
CA SER A 202 -15.56 13.07 4.59
C SER A 202 -15.86 14.45 5.17
N GLY A 203 -15.73 15.49 4.36
CA GLY A 203 -15.75 16.87 4.84
C GLY A 203 -14.52 17.16 5.74
N ARG A 204 -14.78 17.56 7.01
CA ARG A 204 -13.71 17.85 8.01
C ARG A 204 -13.44 16.71 8.99
N ILE A 205 -14.11 15.58 8.85
CA ILE A 205 -14.06 14.45 9.80
C ILE A 205 -13.63 13.18 9.07
N PHE A 206 -12.73 12.40 9.70
CA PHE A 206 -12.42 11.05 9.25
C PHE A 206 -13.53 10.09 9.66
N LYS A 207 -14.15 9.45 8.67
CA LYS A 207 -15.13 8.39 8.89
C LYS A 207 -14.47 7.03 8.71
N SER A 208 -14.78 6.08 9.60
CA SER A 208 -14.38 4.68 9.43
C SER A 208 -14.92 4.16 8.10
N GLN A 209 -14.09 3.44 7.36
CA GLN A 209 -14.58 2.54 6.31
C GLN A 209 -15.20 1.35 7.06
N GLU A 210 -16.50 1.46 7.31
CA GLU A 210 -17.23 0.42 8.01
C GLU A 210 -17.05 -0.90 7.28
N GLY A 211 -16.69 -1.93 8.06
CA GLY A 211 -16.45 -3.27 7.53
C GLY A 211 -15.03 -3.58 7.07
N VAL A 212 -14.12 -2.61 6.90
CA VAL A 212 -12.73 -2.94 6.51
C VAL A 212 -11.84 -3.06 7.75
N THR A 213 -11.11 -4.15 7.85
CA THR A 213 -10.09 -4.40 8.89
C THR A 213 -8.89 -5.08 8.26
N MET A 214 -7.71 -4.65 8.64
CA MET A 214 -6.44 -5.23 8.21
C MET A 214 -5.64 -5.70 9.43
N TRP A 215 -5.01 -6.85 9.32
CA TRP A 215 -4.05 -7.37 10.28
C TRP A 215 -2.69 -7.47 9.61
N VAL A 216 -1.71 -6.75 10.15
CA VAL A 216 -0.32 -6.80 9.70
C VAL A 216 0.54 -7.37 10.81
N THR A 217 1.65 -8.03 10.48
CA THR A 217 2.57 -8.57 11.48
C THR A 217 3.08 -7.48 12.42
N ASN A 218 3.13 -7.78 13.71
CA ASN A 218 3.65 -6.88 14.74
C ASN A 218 5.18 -7.00 14.85
N ASP A 219 5.86 -6.82 13.73
CA ASP A 219 7.32 -6.89 13.59
C ASP A 219 7.81 -5.78 12.64
N GLU A 220 9.07 -5.81 12.26
CA GLU A 220 9.68 -4.82 11.36
C GLU A 220 9.21 -4.95 9.89
N ASN A 221 8.57 -6.05 9.49
CA ASN A 221 8.10 -6.24 8.10
C ASN A 221 6.73 -5.64 7.84
N HIS A 222 5.85 -5.56 8.88
CA HIS A 222 4.46 -5.16 8.76
C HIS A 222 3.74 -5.86 7.57
N VAL A 223 3.99 -7.17 7.39
CA VAL A 223 3.37 -7.95 6.32
C VAL A 223 1.89 -8.14 6.63
N PRO A 224 0.98 -7.86 5.69
CA PRO A 224 -0.42 -8.17 5.87
C PRO A 224 -0.65 -9.67 5.95
N VAL A 225 -1.28 -10.06 7.03
CA VAL A 225 -1.67 -11.45 7.28
C VAL A 225 -3.10 -11.70 6.82
N GLU A 226 -3.97 -10.73 7.08
CA GLU A 226 -5.38 -10.79 6.67
C GLU A 226 -5.90 -9.38 6.39
N ILE A 227 -6.71 -9.25 5.34
CA ILE A 227 -7.54 -8.08 5.09
C ILE A 227 -8.96 -8.61 4.94
N ARG A 228 -9.91 -8.01 5.67
CA ARG A 228 -11.32 -8.36 5.63
C ARG A 228 -12.15 -7.12 5.30
N ALA A 229 -13.07 -7.26 4.38
CA ALA A 229 -14.08 -6.27 4.05
C ALA A 229 -15.47 -6.89 4.24
N GLU A 230 -16.24 -6.36 5.17
CA GLU A 230 -17.65 -6.71 5.33
C GLU A 230 -18.44 -6.00 4.22
N LEU A 231 -19.30 -6.74 3.55
CA LEU A 231 -20.16 -6.25 2.46
C LEU A 231 -21.61 -6.27 2.92
N LEU A 232 -22.51 -5.66 2.16
CA LEU A 232 -23.96 -5.74 2.44
C LEU A 232 -24.44 -7.19 2.53
N VAL A 233 -23.85 -8.07 1.73
CA VAL A 233 -24.08 -9.51 1.79
C VAL A 233 -22.73 -10.22 1.86
N GLY A 234 -22.45 -10.91 2.96
CA GLY A 234 -21.22 -11.65 3.16
C GLY A 234 -19.98 -10.79 3.46
N SER A 235 -18.81 -11.37 3.29
CA SER A 235 -17.53 -10.70 3.49
C SER A 235 -16.50 -11.15 2.46
N LEU A 236 -15.62 -10.26 2.08
CA LEU A 236 -14.42 -10.56 1.30
C LEU A 236 -13.22 -10.62 2.25
N LYS A 237 -12.46 -11.69 2.17
CA LYS A 237 -11.27 -11.92 2.98
C LYS A 237 -10.08 -12.27 2.10
N ALA A 238 -8.97 -11.55 2.26
CA ALA A 238 -7.67 -11.90 1.71
C ALA A 238 -6.80 -12.40 2.87
N SER A 239 -6.28 -13.63 2.79
CA SER A 239 -5.41 -14.23 3.81
C SER A 239 -4.06 -14.58 3.21
N LEU A 240 -2.97 -14.31 3.94
CA LEU A 240 -1.61 -14.66 3.52
C LEU A 240 -1.53 -16.19 3.27
N ASP A 241 -1.21 -16.56 2.04
CA ASP A 241 -1.15 -17.94 1.57
C ASP A 241 0.27 -18.39 1.19
N GLY A 242 1.21 -17.45 1.04
CA GLY A 242 2.62 -17.72 0.77
C GLY A 242 3.44 -16.46 0.88
N TYR A 243 4.70 -16.64 1.26
CA TYR A 243 5.68 -15.55 1.27
C TYR A 243 7.07 -16.08 0.96
N THR A 244 7.86 -15.29 0.26
CA THR A 244 9.27 -15.58 0.00
C THR A 244 10.07 -14.29 0.04
N ASN A 245 11.31 -14.39 0.45
CA ASN A 245 12.30 -13.31 0.41
C ASN A 245 11.88 -12.03 1.18
N VAL A 246 11.07 -12.18 2.25
CA VAL A 246 10.76 -11.10 3.19
C VAL A 246 12.05 -10.72 3.91
N LYS A 247 12.26 -9.44 4.20
CA LYS A 247 13.54 -8.95 4.72
C LYS A 247 13.90 -9.51 6.10
N TYR A 248 12.96 -9.55 7.02
CA TYR A 248 13.16 -10.11 8.35
C TYR A 248 12.35 -11.40 8.50
N PRO A 249 12.80 -12.38 9.29
CA PRO A 249 12.04 -13.59 9.55
C PRO A 249 10.65 -13.30 10.13
N LEU A 250 9.63 -14.00 9.64
CA LEU A 250 8.30 -14.01 10.25
C LEU A 250 8.26 -15.08 11.35
N ASN A 251 7.96 -14.67 12.58
CA ASN A 251 8.03 -15.54 13.75
C ASN A 251 6.65 -16.13 14.05
N PHE A 252 6.29 -17.20 13.32
CA PHE A 252 5.10 -17.99 13.60
C PHE A 252 5.38 -18.95 14.77
N SER A 253 4.48 -18.98 15.76
CA SER A 253 4.47 -20.01 16.79
C SER A 253 3.53 -21.16 16.38
N LYS A 254 3.88 -22.35 16.86
CA LYS A 254 3.04 -23.55 16.66
C LYS A 254 1.90 -23.59 17.66
#